data_7f77ed4ba16bfd7b24cf6e6612b36eb5
#
_entry.id   7f77ed4ba16bfd7b24cf6e6612b36eb5
#
_cell.length_a   1.000
_cell.length_b   1.000
_cell.length_c   1.000
_cell.angle_alpha   90.00
_cell.angle_beta   90.00
_cell.angle_gamma   90.00
#
_symmetry.space_group_name_H-M   'P 1'
#
loop_
_entity.id
_entity.type
_entity.pdbx_description
1 polymer ?
#
loop_
_entity_poly.entity_id
_entity_poly.type
_entity_poly.pdbx_seq_one_letter_code
_entity_poly.pdbx_strand_id
1 'polypeptide(L)'
;YYIFMLFFLFLSDKISTLLDSFVGDMMDNFVGNLFDLDWKLMVVHMFQMVIAFVLVLPVGYNRENSRQNIGLRTFPLVSLASCSFALLAFEVQGEDPSAMGRIVSGVVTGIGFIGGGAILKKDGMIEGTSTAAAIWSAGCVGVAVAMGRLEIAVLISVFMVGIFYFVSPLKQKLSKENDDV
;
A
#
# COMPACT_ATOMS: atom_id res chain seq x y z
N TYR A 1 28.01 -18.52 -49.80
CA TYR A 1 27.22 -17.29 -49.58
C TYR A 1 25.71 -17.54 -49.67
N TYR A 2 25.22 -18.24 -50.69
CA TYR A 2 23.78 -18.54 -50.92
C TYR A 2 23.17 -19.40 -49.79
N ILE A 3 23.87 -20.39 -49.31
CA ILE A 3 23.39 -21.29 -48.24
C ILE A 3 23.25 -20.54 -46.92
N PHE A 4 24.15 -19.61 -46.61
CA PHE A 4 24.09 -18.80 -45.41
C PHE A 4 22.94 -17.78 -45.44
N MET A 5 22.67 -17.19 -46.60
CA MET A 5 21.55 -16.29 -46.82
C MET A 5 20.20 -17.01 -46.71
N LEU A 6 20.08 -18.22 -47.29
CA LEU A 6 18.88 -19.07 -47.18
C LEU A 6 18.63 -19.51 -45.71
N PHE A 7 19.69 -19.87 -45.01
CA PHE A 7 19.59 -20.22 -43.57
C PHE A 7 19.13 -19.04 -42.74
N PHE A 8 19.63 -17.83 -43.02
CA PHE A 8 19.22 -16.61 -42.28
C PHE A 8 17.77 -16.22 -42.59
N LEU A 9 17.32 -16.35 -43.83
CA LEU A 9 15.92 -16.11 -44.22
C LEU A 9 14.97 -17.14 -43.56
N PHE A 10 15.34 -18.42 -43.57
CA PHE A 10 14.56 -19.48 -42.91
C PHE A 10 14.49 -19.28 -41.40
N LEU A 11 15.58 -18.86 -40.74
CA LEU A 11 15.62 -18.58 -39.33
C LEU A 11 14.78 -17.36 -38.98
N SER A 12 14.84 -16.31 -39.81
CA SER A 12 14.03 -15.10 -39.65
C SER A 12 12.54 -15.38 -39.77
N ASP A 13 12.13 -16.19 -40.75
CA ASP A 13 10.72 -16.56 -40.95
C ASP A 13 10.20 -17.41 -39.78
N LYS A 14 11.01 -18.34 -39.29
CA LYS A 14 10.65 -19.16 -38.11
C LYS A 14 10.57 -18.37 -36.81
N ILE A 15 11.45 -17.40 -36.62
CA ILE A 15 11.43 -16.52 -35.47
C ILE A 15 10.20 -15.60 -35.52
N SER A 16 9.88 -15.03 -36.71
CA SER A 16 8.68 -14.19 -36.85
C SER A 16 7.40 -14.97 -36.56
N THR A 17 7.27 -16.18 -37.09
CA THR A 17 6.10 -17.05 -36.86
C THR A 17 5.96 -17.44 -35.39
N LEU A 18 7.06 -17.73 -34.69
CA LEU A 18 7.05 -18.02 -33.24
C LEU A 18 6.69 -16.79 -32.40
N LEU A 19 7.19 -15.61 -32.81
CA LEU A 19 6.84 -14.35 -32.14
C LEU A 19 5.36 -14.00 -32.35
N ASP A 20 4.83 -14.16 -33.53
CA ASP A 20 3.43 -13.88 -33.84
C ASP A 20 2.48 -14.84 -33.08
N SER A 21 2.84 -16.13 -33.02
CA SER A 21 2.09 -17.11 -32.22
C SER A 21 2.14 -16.77 -30.73
N PHE A 22 3.34 -16.47 -30.21
CA PHE A 22 3.51 -16.12 -28.78
C PHE A 22 2.77 -14.84 -28.41
N VAL A 23 2.83 -13.81 -29.26
CA VAL A 23 2.11 -12.55 -29.04
C VAL A 23 0.60 -12.77 -29.16
N GLY A 24 0.14 -13.58 -30.12
CA GLY A 24 -1.27 -13.94 -30.29
C GLY A 24 -1.80 -14.65 -29.05
N ASP A 25 -1.16 -15.72 -28.60
CA ASP A 25 -1.54 -16.47 -27.40
C ASP A 25 -1.54 -15.60 -26.12
N MET A 26 -0.55 -14.71 -26.01
CA MET A 26 -0.46 -13.78 -24.89
C MET A 26 -1.60 -12.75 -24.92
N MET A 27 -1.93 -12.22 -26.10
CA MET A 27 -3.03 -11.26 -26.25
C MET A 27 -4.39 -11.91 -26.03
N ASP A 28 -4.62 -13.11 -26.52
CA ASP A 28 -5.89 -13.85 -26.33
C ASP A 28 -6.09 -14.20 -24.87
N ASN A 29 -5.05 -14.65 -24.16
CA ASN A 29 -5.10 -14.89 -22.72
C ASN A 29 -5.32 -13.59 -21.95
N PHE A 30 -4.66 -12.49 -22.31
CA PHE A 30 -4.82 -11.19 -21.66
C PHE A 30 -6.24 -10.64 -21.87
N VAL A 31 -6.76 -10.70 -23.10
CA VAL A 31 -8.11 -10.24 -23.41
C VAL A 31 -9.17 -11.14 -22.77
N GLY A 32 -8.97 -12.47 -22.79
CA GLY A 32 -9.86 -13.42 -22.10
C GLY A 32 -9.97 -13.12 -20.60
N ASN A 33 -8.84 -12.93 -19.93
CA ASN A 33 -8.81 -12.62 -18.49
C ASN A 33 -9.38 -11.23 -18.16
N LEU A 34 -9.31 -10.25 -19.08
CA LEU A 34 -9.92 -8.93 -18.88
C LEU A 34 -11.46 -8.98 -18.83
N PHE A 35 -12.08 -9.94 -19.52
CA PHE A 35 -13.54 -10.11 -19.56
C PHE A 35 -14.05 -11.12 -18.53
N ASP A 36 -13.18 -11.89 -17.89
CA ASP A 36 -13.52 -12.89 -16.88
C ASP A 36 -13.43 -12.28 -15.46
N LEU A 37 -14.06 -11.12 -15.28
CA LEU A 37 -14.13 -10.45 -13.98
C LEU A 37 -15.07 -11.23 -13.04
N ASP A 38 -14.50 -11.75 -11.95
CA ASP A 38 -15.31 -12.28 -10.84
C ASP A 38 -15.95 -11.12 -10.05
N TRP A 39 -17.19 -10.78 -10.41
CA TRP A 39 -17.95 -9.71 -9.77
C TRP A 39 -18.16 -9.92 -8.27
N LYS A 40 -18.20 -11.17 -7.80
CA LYS A 40 -18.36 -11.48 -6.38
C LYS A 40 -17.09 -11.12 -5.62
N LEU A 41 -15.93 -11.54 -6.17
CA LEU A 41 -14.64 -11.25 -5.60
C LEU A 41 -14.35 -9.73 -5.61
N MET A 42 -14.69 -9.05 -6.71
CA MET A 42 -14.56 -7.59 -6.81
C MET A 42 -15.38 -6.86 -5.74
N VAL A 43 -16.61 -7.29 -5.46
CA VAL A 43 -17.44 -6.70 -4.40
C VAL A 43 -16.81 -6.93 -3.02
N VAL A 44 -16.27 -8.12 -2.74
CA VAL A 44 -15.60 -8.42 -1.47
C VAL A 44 -14.38 -7.52 -1.28
N HIS A 45 -13.51 -7.42 -2.30
CA HIS A 45 -12.33 -6.55 -2.25
C HIS A 45 -12.70 -5.07 -2.09
N MET A 46 -13.77 -4.62 -2.76
CA MET A 46 -14.30 -3.26 -2.59
C MET A 46 -14.71 -3.01 -1.13
N PHE A 47 -15.42 -3.94 -0.50
CA PHE A 47 -15.79 -3.81 0.92
C PHE A 47 -14.57 -3.74 1.83
N GLN A 48 -13.55 -4.57 1.61
CA GLN A 48 -12.31 -4.53 2.36
C GLN A 48 -11.61 -3.18 2.21
N MET A 49 -11.50 -2.67 0.98
CA MET A 49 -10.91 -1.35 0.73
C MET A 49 -11.70 -0.21 1.39
N VAL A 50 -13.04 -0.25 1.34
CA VAL A 50 -13.90 0.73 2.01
C VAL A 50 -13.69 0.70 3.53
N ILE A 51 -13.61 -0.48 4.13
CA ILE A 51 -13.32 -0.62 5.57
C ILE A 51 -11.93 -0.05 5.90
N ALA A 52 -10.91 -0.40 5.13
CA ALA A 52 -9.54 0.12 5.32
C ALA A 52 -9.50 1.65 5.21
N PHE A 53 -10.23 2.22 4.25
CA PHE A 53 -10.37 3.66 4.08
C PHE A 53 -11.06 4.32 5.29
N VAL A 54 -12.21 3.81 5.72
CA VAL A 54 -13.04 4.40 6.78
C VAL A 54 -12.31 4.36 8.13
N LEU A 55 -11.62 3.27 8.44
CA LEU A 55 -10.92 3.11 9.71
C LEU A 55 -9.81 4.15 9.93
N VAL A 56 -9.16 4.64 8.88
CA VAL A 56 -8.07 5.63 9.02
C VAL A 56 -8.53 7.07 8.86
N LEU A 57 -9.77 7.32 8.41
CA LEU A 57 -10.31 8.67 8.24
C LEU A 57 -10.26 9.54 9.51
N PRO A 58 -10.63 9.04 10.70
CA PRO A 58 -10.62 9.87 11.91
C PRO A 58 -9.23 10.40 12.25
N VAL A 59 -8.20 9.58 12.05
CA VAL A 59 -6.80 10.01 12.24
C VAL A 59 -6.39 10.99 11.16
N GLY A 60 -6.72 10.70 9.89
CA GLY A 60 -6.45 11.60 8.75
C GLY A 60 -7.06 12.98 8.97
N TYR A 61 -8.31 13.04 9.42
CA TYR A 61 -9.00 14.30 9.75
C TYR A 61 -8.30 15.08 10.88
N ASN A 62 -7.91 14.40 11.95
CA ASN A 62 -7.19 15.04 13.06
C ASN A 62 -5.83 15.59 12.60
N ARG A 63 -5.15 14.91 11.68
CA ARG A 63 -3.82 15.31 11.20
C ARG A 63 -3.87 16.37 10.09
N GLU A 64 -4.96 16.51 9.35
CA GLU A 64 -5.12 17.54 8.32
C GLU A 64 -4.96 18.95 8.91
N ASN A 65 -5.47 19.18 10.09
CA ASN A 65 -5.37 20.46 10.81
C ASN A 65 -4.00 20.66 11.50
N SER A 66 -3.04 19.75 11.31
CA SER A 66 -1.70 19.91 11.85
C SER A 66 -0.83 20.79 10.95
N ARG A 67 0.29 21.29 11.51
CA ARG A 67 1.24 22.17 10.78
C ARG A 67 1.77 21.57 9.47
N GLN A 68 1.71 20.25 9.30
CA GLN A 68 2.27 19.55 8.15
C GLN A 68 1.25 19.29 7.03
N ASN A 69 -0.06 19.49 7.28
CA ASN A 69 -1.15 19.20 6.32
C ASN A 69 -1.05 17.79 5.68
N ILE A 70 -0.53 16.82 6.42
CA ILE A 70 -0.43 15.42 5.99
C ILE A 70 -1.54 14.67 6.72
N GLY A 71 -2.69 14.48 6.08
CA GLY A 71 -3.86 13.91 6.76
C GLY A 71 -4.83 13.20 5.82
N LEU A 72 -5.90 13.86 5.45
CA LEU A 72 -7.07 13.29 4.77
C LEU A 72 -6.79 12.56 3.44
N ARG A 73 -5.71 12.87 2.77
CA ARG A 73 -5.32 12.18 1.53
C ARG A 73 -4.34 11.06 1.80
N THR A 74 -3.31 11.34 2.58
CA THR A 74 -2.17 10.43 2.77
C THR A 74 -2.56 9.16 3.53
N PHE A 75 -3.27 9.30 4.65
CA PHE A 75 -3.65 8.14 5.47
C PHE A 75 -4.54 7.15 4.72
N PRO A 76 -5.65 7.58 4.06
CA PRO A 76 -6.46 6.66 3.28
C PRO A 76 -5.70 6.03 2.10
N LEU A 77 -4.88 6.78 1.38
CA LEU A 77 -4.12 6.24 0.26
C LEU A 77 -3.12 5.18 0.71
N VAL A 78 -2.42 5.40 1.82
CA VAL A 78 -1.49 4.41 2.38
C VAL A 78 -2.23 3.15 2.81
N SER A 79 -3.37 3.29 3.49
CA SER A 79 -4.19 2.15 3.93
C SER A 79 -4.75 1.36 2.76
N LEU A 80 -5.30 2.05 1.73
CA LEU A 80 -5.80 1.44 0.50
C LEU A 80 -4.71 0.69 -0.26
N ALA A 81 -3.55 1.33 -0.48
CA ALA A 81 -2.43 0.71 -1.18
C ALA A 81 -1.93 -0.53 -0.45
N SER A 82 -1.79 -0.46 0.88
CA SER A 82 -1.36 -1.59 1.70
C SER A 82 -2.37 -2.75 1.68
N CYS A 83 -3.67 -2.43 1.72
CA CYS A 83 -4.75 -3.40 1.57
C CYS A 83 -4.67 -4.08 0.20
N SER A 84 -4.53 -3.31 -0.88
CA SER A 84 -4.45 -3.83 -2.24
C SER A 84 -3.24 -4.75 -2.44
N PHE A 85 -2.04 -4.35 -1.97
CA PHE A 85 -0.85 -5.20 -2.05
C PHE A 85 -1.02 -6.51 -1.27
N ALA A 86 -1.65 -6.46 -0.09
CA ALA A 86 -1.92 -7.65 0.70
C ALA A 86 -2.95 -8.57 0.03
N LEU A 87 -4.01 -8.02 -0.60
CA LEU A 87 -4.98 -8.80 -1.38
C LEU A 87 -4.31 -9.51 -2.56
N LEU A 88 -3.48 -8.80 -3.33
CA LEU A 88 -2.69 -9.40 -4.41
C LEU A 88 -1.76 -10.52 -3.91
N ALA A 89 -1.20 -10.36 -2.70
CA ALA A 89 -0.36 -11.39 -2.09
C ALA A 89 -1.12 -12.69 -1.81
N PHE A 90 -2.41 -12.63 -1.48
CA PHE A 90 -3.24 -13.82 -1.26
C PHE A 90 -3.45 -14.63 -2.54
N GLU A 91 -3.58 -13.98 -3.70
CA GLU A 91 -3.75 -14.69 -4.96
C GLU A 91 -2.49 -15.49 -5.33
N VAL A 92 -1.31 -14.93 -5.06
CA VAL A 92 -0.01 -15.58 -5.34
C VAL A 92 0.33 -16.68 -4.32
N GLN A 93 -0.25 -16.64 -3.11
CA GLN A 93 0.06 -17.57 -2.03
C GLN A 93 -0.20 -19.05 -2.39
N GLY A 94 -1.17 -19.32 -3.28
CA GLY A 94 -1.50 -20.67 -3.73
C GLY A 94 -0.32 -21.39 -4.39
N GLU A 95 0.61 -20.64 -5.01
CA GLU A 95 1.78 -21.17 -5.70
C GLU A 95 3.05 -21.16 -4.81
N ASP A 96 3.17 -20.16 -3.91
CA ASP A 96 4.32 -20.01 -3.01
C ASP A 96 3.90 -19.44 -1.65
N PRO A 97 3.82 -20.29 -0.59
CA PRO A 97 3.44 -19.85 0.74
C PRO A 97 4.33 -18.74 1.34
N SER A 98 5.57 -18.59 0.85
CA SER A 98 6.48 -17.53 1.30
C SER A 98 6.24 -16.18 0.63
N ALA A 99 5.49 -16.14 -0.46
CA ALA A 99 5.22 -14.92 -1.23
C ALA A 99 4.49 -13.86 -0.40
N MET A 100 3.51 -14.27 0.42
CA MET A 100 2.80 -13.39 1.34
C MET A 100 3.75 -12.65 2.27
N GLY A 101 4.67 -13.38 2.93
CA GLY A 101 5.64 -12.78 3.83
C GLY A 101 6.54 -11.76 3.14
N ARG A 102 6.98 -12.05 1.90
CA ARG A 102 7.82 -11.13 1.12
C ARG A 102 7.08 -9.87 0.73
N ILE A 103 5.82 -9.98 0.28
CA ILE A 103 5.01 -8.82 -0.11
C ILE A 103 4.70 -7.95 1.11
N VAL A 104 4.26 -8.55 2.22
CA VAL A 104 4.00 -7.81 3.47
C VAL A 104 5.27 -7.11 3.97
N SER A 105 6.43 -7.79 3.94
CA SER A 105 7.73 -7.18 4.28
C SER A 105 8.06 -6.00 3.37
N GLY A 106 7.81 -6.12 2.07
CA GLY A 106 7.98 -5.03 1.10
C GLY A 106 7.07 -3.84 1.40
N VAL A 107 5.79 -4.09 1.71
CA VAL A 107 4.83 -3.05 2.11
C VAL A 107 5.30 -2.32 3.35
N VAL A 108 5.68 -3.05 4.42
CA VAL A 108 6.16 -2.49 5.68
C VAL A 108 7.39 -1.60 5.45
N THR A 109 8.35 -2.07 4.64
CA THR A 109 9.55 -1.32 4.28
C THR A 109 9.23 -0.06 3.47
N GLY A 110 8.37 -0.19 2.45
CA GLY A 110 7.95 0.92 1.58
C GLY A 110 7.22 2.03 2.34
N ILE A 111 6.33 1.66 3.26
CA ILE A 111 5.65 2.64 4.12
C ILE A 111 6.65 3.35 5.04
N GLY A 112 7.69 2.65 5.51
CA GLY A 112 8.78 3.25 6.28
C GLY A 112 9.46 4.39 5.52
N PHE A 113 9.65 4.25 4.21
CA PHE A 113 10.19 5.32 3.35
C PHE A 113 9.26 6.54 3.26
N ILE A 114 7.95 6.32 3.05
CA ILE A 114 6.94 7.39 3.02
C ILE A 114 6.87 8.10 4.38
N GLY A 115 6.82 7.32 5.47
CA GLY A 115 6.82 7.83 6.83
C GLY A 115 8.08 8.64 7.15
N GLY A 116 9.25 8.15 6.73
CA GLY A 116 10.53 8.87 6.87
C GLY A 116 10.52 10.22 6.15
N GLY A 117 9.89 10.30 4.97
CA GLY A 117 9.70 11.56 4.24
C GLY A 117 8.83 12.59 4.97
N ALA A 118 8.02 12.19 5.94
CA ALA A 118 7.22 13.09 6.76
C ALA A 118 8.00 13.69 7.94
N ILE A 119 9.23 13.23 8.20
CA ILE A 119 10.10 13.74 9.28
C ILE A 119 10.96 14.86 8.72
N LEU A 120 10.80 16.06 9.27
CA LEU A 120 11.51 17.25 8.84
C LEU A 120 12.35 17.81 9.98
N LYS A 121 13.54 18.32 9.65
CA LYS A 121 14.35 19.11 10.59
C LYS A 121 14.17 20.59 10.25
N LYS A 122 13.58 21.35 11.18
CA LYS A 122 13.36 22.79 11.03
C LYS A 122 13.87 23.50 12.28
N ASP A 123 14.68 24.52 12.09
CA ASP A 123 15.25 25.36 13.18
C ASP A 123 15.90 24.53 14.32
N GLY A 124 16.60 23.45 13.96
CA GLY A 124 17.26 22.55 14.90
C GLY A 124 16.34 21.52 15.57
N MET A 125 15.02 21.61 15.41
CA MET A 125 14.04 20.68 15.95
C MET A 125 13.59 19.66 14.93
N ILE A 126 13.26 18.45 15.41
CA ILE A 126 12.71 17.38 14.57
C ILE A 126 11.20 17.39 14.70
N GLU A 127 10.51 17.58 13.58
CA GLU A 127 9.06 17.55 13.46
C GLU A 127 8.60 16.34 12.64
N GLY A 128 7.36 15.87 12.85
CA GLY A 128 6.73 14.85 12.00
C GLY A 128 6.89 13.42 12.45
N THR A 129 7.63 13.14 13.51
CA THR A 129 7.85 11.76 13.99
C THR A 129 6.55 11.02 14.32
N SER A 130 5.60 11.69 14.96
CA SER A 130 4.27 11.11 15.27
C SER A 130 3.44 10.89 13.99
N THR A 131 3.56 11.79 13.00
CA THR A 131 2.91 11.64 11.70
C THR A 131 3.49 10.45 10.95
N ALA A 132 4.80 10.30 10.93
CA ALA A 132 5.50 9.17 10.33
C ALA A 132 5.06 7.83 10.94
N ALA A 133 5.01 7.74 12.27
CA ALA A 133 4.54 6.56 12.98
C ALA A 133 3.06 6.24 12.66
N ALA A 134 2.22 7.26 12.54
CA ALA A 134 0.82 7.09 12.20
C ALA A 134 0.62 6.64 10.73
N ILE A 135 1.42 7.14 9.77
CA ILE A 135 1.42 6.66 8.39
C ILE A 135 1.78 5.16 8.35
N TRP A 136 2.78 4.75 9.11
CA TRP A 136 3.18 3.35 9.22
C TRP A 136 2.06 2.48 9.80
N SER A 137 1.37 2.97 10.84
CA SER A 137 0.22 2.29 11.45
C SER A 137 -0.98 2.22 10.52
N ALA A 138 -1.23 3.24 9.69
CA ALA A 138 -2.29 3.22 8.67
C ALA A 138 -2.06 2.11 7.63
N GLY A 139 -0.81 1.85 7.25
CA GLY A 139 -0.48 0.71 6.41
C GLY A 139 -0.79 -0.64 7.07
N CYS A 140 -0.51 -0.75 8.38
CA CYS A 140 -0.87 -1.95 9.15
C CYS A 140 -2.39 -2.19 9.17
N VAL A 141 -3.21 -1.13 9.30
CA VAL A 141 -4.68 -1.23 9.18
C VAL A 141 -5.07 -1.84 7.84
N GLY A 142 -4.51 -1.33 6.73
CA GLY A 142 -4.80 -1.86 5.39
C GLY A 142 -4.46 -3.35 5.25
N VAL A 143 -3.27 -3.76 5.68
CA VAL A 143 -2.84 -5.17 5.66
C VAL A 143 -3.77 -6.04 6.52
N ALA A 144 -4.11 -5.60 7.73
CA ALA A 144 -4.97 -6.34 8.65
C ALA A 144 -6.38 -6.55 8.08
N VAL A 145 -6.96 -5.53 7.41
CA VAL A 145 -8.25 -5.64 6.72
C VAL A 145 -8.17 -6.66 5.59
N ALA A 146 -7.13 -6.62 4.76
CA ALA A 146 -6.94 -7.58 3.67
C ALA A 146 -6.84 -9.02 4.18
N MET A 147 -6.17 -9.21 5.32
CA MET A 147 -6.03 -10.51 5.99
C MET A 147 -7.31 -10.98 6.72
N GLY A 148 -8.40 -10.22 6.64
CA GLY A 148 -9.65 -10.52 7.37
C GLY A 148 -9.54 -10.35 8.90
N ARG A 149 -8.48 -9.71 9.41
CA ARG A 149 -8.23 -9.50 10.83
C ARG A 149 -8.77 -8.14 11.27
N LEU A 150 -10.09 -7.99 11.15
CA LEU A 150 -10.79 -6.73 11.45
C LEU A 150 -10.60 -6.28 12.90
N GLU A 151 -10.50 -7.22 13.84
CA GLU A 151 -10.23 -6.94 15.24
C GLU A 151 -8.92 -6.17 15.44
N ILE A 152 -7.86 -6.56 14.71
CA ILE A 152 -6.56 -5.88 14.74
C ILE A 152 -6.68 -4.50 14.12
N ALA A 153 -7.33 -4.41 12.95
CA ALA A 153 -7.49 -3.16 12.23
C ALA A 153 -8.25 -2.11 13.06
N VAL A 154 -9.35 -2.51 13.71
CA VAL A 154 -10.14 -1.64 14.57
C VAL A 154 -9.34 -1.21 15.80
N LEU A 155 -8.66 -2.15 16.48
CA LEU A 155 -7.84 -1.82 17.65
C LEU A 155 -6.75 -0.81 17.31
N ILE A 156 -6.00 -1.00 16.24
CA ILE A 156 -4.96 -0.06 15.80
C ILE A 156 -5.58 1.31 15.52
N SER A 157 -6.70 1.36 14.79
CA SER A 157 -7.40 2.61 14.50
C SER A 157 -7.83 3.35 15.77
N VAL A 158 -8.43 2.64 16.72
CA VAL A 158 -8.86 3.21 18.02
C VAL A 158 -7.67 3.74 18.83
N PHE A 159 -6.56 2.98 18.90
CA PHE A 159 -5.36 3.45 19.58
C PHE A 159 -4.73 4.67 18.89
N MET A 160 -4.68 4.70 17.57
CA MET A 160 -4.19 5.86 16.84
C MET A 160 -5.01 7.11 17.16
N VAL A 161 -6.35 7.01 17.08
CA VAL A 161 -7.26 8.11 17.45
C VAL A 161 -7.05 8.52 18.90
N GLY A 162 -7.00 7.56 19.81
CA GLY A 162 -6.76 7.81 21.23
C GLY A 162 -5.46 8.59 21.50
N ILE A 163 -4.36 8.18 20.86
CA ILE A 163 -3.07 8.86 21.03
C ILE A 163 -3.17 10.33 20.56
N PHE A 164 -3.77 10.58 19.42
CA PHE A 164 -3.86 11.95 18.91
C PHE A 164 -4.86 12.83 19.66
N TYR A 165 -5.94 12.28 20.21
CA TYR A 165 -6.92 13.05 20.97
C TYR A 165 -6.49 13.28 22.43
N PHE A 166 -5.85 12.31 23.07
CA PHE A 166 -5.54 12.39 24.50
C PHE A 166 -4.09 12.76 24.80
N VAL A 167 -3.12 12.18 24.06
CA VAL A 167 -1.70 12.38 24.36
C VAL A 167 -1.15 13.68 23.77
N SER A 168 -1.62 14.10 22.58
CA SER A 168 -1.14 15.33 21.94
C SER A 168 -1.39 16.59 22.76
N PRO A 169 -2.59 16.84 23.32
CA PRO A 169 -2.81 18.03 24.17
C PRO A 169 -2.04 17.97 25.50
N LEU A 170 -1.81 16.77 26.05
CA LEU A 170 -0.99 16.62 27.26
C LEU A 170 0.47 17.06 27.01
N LYS A 171 1.04 16.66 25.86
CA LYS A 171 2.39 17.07 25.44
C LYS A 171 2.49 18.59 25.32
N GLN A 172 1.48 19.26 24.77
CA GLN A 172 1.48 20.72 24.63
C GLN A 172 1.46 21.45 25.98
N LYS A 173 0.73 20.91 26.98
CA LYS A 173 0.72 21.47 28.33
C LYS A 173 2.09 21.35 29.00
N LEU A 174 2.72 20.17 28.93
CA LEU A 174 4.03 19.92 29.53
C LEU A 174 5.14 20.78 28.88
N SER A 175 5.05 21.04 27.55
CA SER A 175 6.02 21.89 26.85
C SER A 175 5.91 23.35 27.30
N LYS A 176 4.71 23.89 27.54
CA LYS A 176 4.49 25.27 28.01
C LYS A 176 5.02 25.47 29.42
N GLU A 177 4.81 24.49 30.31
CA GLU A 177 5.26 24.55 31.70
C GLU A 177 6.79 24.56 31.79
N ASN A 178 7.52 23.95 30.85
CA ASN A 178 8.97 23.96 30.79
C ASN A 178 9.56 25.26 30.21
N ASP A 179 8.79 25.99 29.37
CA ASP A 179 9.21 27.27 28.80
C ASP A 179 9.00 28.45 29.75
N ASP A 180 8.21 28.26 30.80
CA ASP A 180 7.90 29.26 31.85
C ASP A 180 8.86 29.16 33.06
N VAL A 181 9.82 28.25 33.09
CA VAL A 181 10.86 28.05 34.12
C VAL A 181 12.22 28.45 33.62
#